data_69f75c12964d29d03720d240fbd53f34
#
_entry.id   69f75c12964d29d03720d240fbd53f34
#
_cell.length_a   1.000
_cell.length_b   1.000
_cell.length_c   1.000
_cell.angle_alpha   90.00
_cell.angle_beta   90.00
_cell.angle_gamma   90.00
#
_symmetry.space_group_name_H-M   'P 1'
#
loop_
_entity.id
_entity.type
_entity.pdbx_description
1 polymer ?
#
loop_
_entity_poly.entity_id
_entity_poly.type
_entity_poly.pdbx_seq_one_letter_code
_entity_poly.pdbx_strand_id
1 'polypeptide(L)'
;VLSPTYSPGKLARAPEVAKDITFLLRRLPSSITKESRNPLALAPHVTAPPFPLPPFLAEVFVHTPPELEVYLQHIEDLAANSVLAPRLLAHAYVRYLGDLSGGQVIGARIRKAYGLAGLDGRRFYNFELEGDTVAAEA
;
A
#
# COMPACT_ATOMS: atom_id res chain seq x y z
N VAL A 1 14.10 3.12 18.25
CA VAL A 1 13.20 4.28 18.36
C VAL A 1 13.45 5.18 17.15
N LEU A 2 12.54 5.19 16.17
CA LEU A 2 12.63 6.04 14.96
C LEU A 2 11.97 7.42 15.17
N SER A 3 11.47 7.74 16.36
CA SER A 3 11.06 9.08 16.75
C SER A 3 12.32 9.95 16.95
N PRO A 4 12.38 11.15 16.39
CA PRO A 4 11.34 11.98 15.78
C PRO A 4 11.23 11.91 14.25
N THR A 5 12.00 11.07 13.57
CA THR A 5 12.08 11.05 12.09
C THR A 5 10.92 10.33 11.39
N TYR A 6 10.23 9.43 12.10
CA TYR A 6 9.07 8.72 11.54
C TYR A 6 7.78 9.50 11.76
N SER A 7 7.13 9.91 10.68
CA SER A 7 5.82 10.56 10.68
C SER A 7 4.77 9.62 10.06
N PRO A 8 4.02 8.87 10.87
CA PRO A 8 3.03 7.93 10.35
C PRO A 8 1.93 8.60 9.52
N GLY A 9 1.53 9.82 9.86
CA GLY A 9 0.54 10.57 9.10
C GLY A 9 0.95 10.86 7.66
N LYS A 10 2.27 11.02 7.42
CA LYS A 10 2.82 11.28 6.08
C LYS A 10 3.29 10.00 5.37
N LEU A 11 3.80 9.03 6.13
CA LEU A 11 4.51 7.86 5.57
C LEU A 11 3.69 6.57 5.60
N ALA A 12 2.60 6.49 6.37
CA ALA A 12 1.73 5.31 6.37
C ALA A 12 0.94 5.24 5.07
N ARG A 13 1.29 4.29 4.20
CA ARG A 13 0.69 4.17 2.86
C ARG A 13 -0.46 3.16 2.79
N ALA A 14 -0.61 2.28 3.77
CA ALA A 14 -1.67 1.28 3.79
C ALA A 14 -3.08 1.88 3.71
N PRO A 15 -3.43 2.96 4.44
CA PRO A 15 -4.74 3.61 4.29
C PRO A 15 -4.98 4.16 2.90
N GLU A 16 -3.97 4.70 2.24
CA GLU A 16 -4.09 5.27 0.89
C GLU A 16 -4.27 4.17 -0.16
N VAL A 17 -3.54 3.04 -0.02
CA VAL A 17 -3.79 1.85 -0.84
C VAL A 17 -5.22 1.35 -0.70
N ALA A 18 -5.75 1.29 0.52
CA ALA A 18 -7.12 0.85 0.78
C ALA A 18 -8.15 1.76 0.09
N LYS A 19 -7.94 3.08 0.12
CA LYS A 19 -8.80 4.05 -0.60
C LYS A 19 -8.73 3.83 -2.11
N ASP A 20 -7.54 3.63 -2.67
CA ASP A 20 -7.35 3.39 -4.10
C ASP A 20 -8.02 2.10 -4.54
N ILE A 21 -7.85 1.00 -3.80
CA ILE A 21 -8.52 -0.28 -4.08
C ILE A 21 -10.04 -0.09 -4.03
N THR A 22 -10.55 0.55 -2.97
CA THR A 22 -12.00 0.80 -2.83
C THR A 22 -12.55 1.59 -4.01
N PHE A 23 -11.85 2.63 -4.45
CA PHE A 23 -12.22 3.42 -5.61
C PHE A 23 -12.24 2.60 -6.89
N LEU A 24 -11.20 1.81 -7.14
CA LEU A 24 -11.10 0.98 -8.34
C LEU A 24 -12.16 -0.12 -8.37
N LEU A 25 -12.45 -0.76 -7.23
CA LEU A 25 -13.49 -1.79 -7.13
C LEU A 25 -14.89 -1.24 -7.49
N ARG A 26 -15.20 0.01 -7.14
CA ARG A 26 -16.47 0.65 -7.49
C ARG A 26 -16.63 0.88 -8.99
N ARG A 27 -15.56 0.87 -9.77
CA ARG A 27 -15.57 1.01 -11.23
C ARG A 27 -15.70 -0.32 -11.97
N LEU A 28 -15.52 -1.43 -11.28
CA LEU A 28 -15.69 -2.76 -11.86
C LEU A 28 -17.17 -3.16 -11.92
N PRO A 29 -17.56 -3.98 -12.89
CA PRO A 29 -18.91 -4.54 -12.94
C PRO A 29 -19.25 -5.31 -11.66
N SER A 30 -20.48 -5.17 -11.17
CA SER A 30 -20.94 -5.84 -9.94
C SER A 30 -20.81 -7.37 -9.99
N SER A 31 -20.78 -7.96 -11.18
CA SER A 31 -20.54 -9.40 -11.36
C SER A 31 -19.15 -9.83 -10.92
N ILE A 32 -18.16 -8.92 -10.98
CA ILE A 32 -16.76 -9.18 -10.62
C ILE A 32 -16.52 -8.84 -9.14
N THR A 33 -17.24 -7.84 -8.61
CA THR A 33 -17.01 -7.31 -7.26
C THR A 33 -17.88 -7.94 -6.18
N LYS A 34 -18.72 -8.94 -6.50
CA LYS A 34 -19.49 -9.67 -5.49
C LYS A 34 -18.54 -10.33 -4.49
N GLU A 35 -18.80 -10.08 -3.20
CA GLU A 35 -18.05 -10.71 -2.12
C GLU A 35 -18.11 -12.23 -2.20
N SER A 36 -17.03 -12.87 -1.80
CA SER A 36 -17.02 -14.30 -1.56
C SER A 36 -18.01 -14.64 -0.44
N ARG A 37 -18.93 -15.60 -0.68
CA ARG A 37 -19.91 -16.02 0.32
C ARG A 37 -19.33 -16.83 1.47
N ASN A 38 -18.08 -17.26 1.36
CA ASN A 38 -17.41 -18.03 2.40
C ASN A 38 -16.55 -17.10 3.27
N PRO A 39 -16.66 -17.20 4.61
CA PRO A 39 -15.73 -16.51 5.49
C PRO A 39 -14.31 -17.00 5.18
N LEU A 40 -13.46 -16.05 4.78
CA LEU A 40 -12.07 -16.33 4.44
C LEU A 40 -11.25 -16.42 5.73
N ALA A 41 -10.57 -17.55 5.93
CA ALA A 41 -9.48 -17.61 6.87
C ALA A 41 -8.30 -16.83 6.27
N LEU A 42 -8.10 -15.59 6.74
CA LEU A 42 -6.98 -14.77 6.33
C LEU A 42 -5.66 -15.37 6.83
N ALA A 43 -4.57 -15.13 6.12
CA ALA A 43 -3.25 -15.50 6.59
C ALA A 43 -2.97 -14.85 7.97
N PRO A 44 -2.20 -15.50 8.88
CA PRO A 44 -2.08 -15.10 10.29
C PRO A 44 -1.67 -13.64 10.56
N HIS A 45 -0.94 -13.03 9.63
CA HIS A 45 -0.45 -11.66 9.73
C HIS A 45 -1.28 -10.65 8.92
N VAL A 46 -2.39 -11.10 8.31
CA VAL A 46 -3.26 -10.25 7.50
C VAL A 46 -4.47 -9.83 8.29
N THR A 47 -4.65 -8.53 8.49
CA THR A 47 -5.86 -7.95 9.04
C THR A 47 -6.93 -7.82 7.94
N ALA A 48 -8.20 -7.97 8.32
CA ALA A 48 -9.31 -7.79 7.39
C ALA A 48 -9.25 -6.41 6.72
N PRO A 49 -9.27 -6.34 5.37
CA PRO A 49 -9.22 -5.07 4.67
C PRO A 49 -10.52 -4.27 4.86
N PRO A 50 -10.45 -2.93 4.80
CA PRO A 50 -11.62 -2.07 4.93
C PRO A 50 -12.45 -1.95 3.62
N PHE A 51 -12.36 -2.93 2.75
CA PHE A 51 -13.09 -2.99 1.48
C PHE A 51 -13.57 -4.43 1.22
N PRO A 52 -14.63 -4.62 0.40
CA PRO A 52 -15.10 -5.96 0.07
C PRO A 52 -14.01 -6.76 -0.66
N LEU A 53 -13.96 -8.07 -0.39
CA LEU A 53 -13.02 -9.00 -1.00
C LEU A 53 -13.74 -9.82 -2.11
N PRO A 54 -13.73 -9.35 -3.37
CA PRO A 54 -14.15 -10.19 -4.47
C PRO A 54 -13.21 -11.41 -4.62
N PRO A 55 -13.66 -12.52 -5.23
CA PRO A 55 -12.91 -13.79 -5.28
C PRO A 55 -11.47 -13.62 -5.78
N PHE A 56 -11.23 -12.77 -6.77
CA PHE A 56 -9.90 -12.57 -7.35
C PHE A 56 -8.91 -11.85 -6.40
N LEU A 57 -9.41 -11.07 -5.41
CA LEU A 57 -8.58 -10.48 -4.37
C LEU A 57 -8.50 -11.40 -3.14
N ALA A 58 -9.57 -12.15 -2.87
CA ALA A 58 -9.65 -13.03 -1.71
C ALA A 58 -8.49 -14.03 -1.68
N GLU A 59 -8.15 -14.62 -2.82
CA GLU A 59 -7.05 -15.57 -2.95
C GLU A 59 -5.70 -14.98 -2.50
N VAL A 60 -5.44 -13.72 -2.85
CA VAL A 60 -4.20 -13.01 -2.45
C VAL A 60 -4.12 -12.81 -0.93
N PHE A 61 -5.28 -12.66 -0.25
CA PHE A 61 -5.32 -12.47 1.20
C PHE A 61 -5.30 -13.78 2.00
N VAL A 62 -5.61 -14.91 1.36
CA VAL A 62 -5.57 -16.24 1.98
C VAL A 62 -4.19 -16.88 1.85
N HIS A 63 -3.54 -16.67 0.74
CA HIS A 63 -2.24 -17.28 0.42
C HIS A 63 -1.16 -16.20 0.26
N THR A 64 -0.32 -16.05 1.26
CA THR A 64 0.88 -15.21 1.12
C THR A 64 1.87 -15.90 0.18
N PRO A 65 2.37 -15.22 -0.87
CA PRO A 65 3.43 -15.78 -1.70
C PRO A 65 4.65 -16.15 -0.86
N PRO A 66 5.30 -17.31 -1.11
CA PRO A 66 6.44 -17.78 -0.32
C PRO A 66 7.58 -16.75 -0.21
N GLU A 67 7.83 -16.00 -1.28
CA GLU A 67 8.86 -14.96 -1.30
C GLU A 67 8.52 -13.79 -0.35
N LEU A 68 7.22 -13.48 -0.22
CA LEU A 68 6.76 -12.47 0.71
C LEU A 68 6.85 -12.97 2.15
N GLU A 69 6.54 -14.24 2.42
CA GLU A 69 6.72 -14.85 3.75
C GLU A 69 8.17 -14.78 4.20
N VAL A 70 9.11 -15.17 3.34
CA VAL A 70 10.55 -15.08 3.61
C VAL A 70 10.97 -13.64 3.90
N TYR A 71 10.46 -12.69 3.14
CA TYR A 71 10.77 -11.27 3.38
C TYR A 71 10.20 -10.76 4.69
N LEU A 72 8.96 -11.10 5.03
CA LEU A 72 8.33 -10.70 6.30
C LEU A 72 9.07 -11.30 7.48
N GLN A 73 9.42 -12.59 7.42
CA GLN A 73 10.22 -13.24 8.46
C GLN A 73 11.57 -12.55 8.65
N HIS A 74 12.25 -12.18 7.57
CA HIS A 74 13.51 -11.43 7.66
C HIS A 74 13.33 -10.07 8.38
N ILE A 75 12.25 -9.34 8.08
CA ILE A 75 11.95 -8.08 8.76
C ILE A 75 11.68 -8.29 10.25
N GLU A 76 10.93 -9.35 10.60
CA GLU A 76 10.65 -9.72 12.00
C GLU A 76 11.92 -10.09 12.76
N ASP A 77 12.80 -10.89 12.15
CA ASP A 77 14.09 -11.27 12.73
C ASP A 77 14.98 -10.05 13.00
N LEU A 78 15.03 -9.10 12.06
CA LEU A 78 15.74 -7.84 12.26
C LEU A 78 15.13 -7.02 13.41
N ALA A 79 13.80 -6.97 13.50
CA ALA A 79 13.11 -6.22 14.53
C ALA A 79 13.31 -6.82 15.93
N ALA A 80 13.35 -8.15 16.03
CA ALA A 80 13.56 -8.87 17.28
C ALA A 80 14.98 -8.71 17.84
N ASN A 81 15.96 -8.39 17.00
CA ASN A 81 17.36 -8.27 17.40
C ASN A 81 17.77 -6.80 17.53
N SER A 82 17.98 -6.32 18.77
CA SER A 82 18.31 -4.91 19.03
C SER A 82 19.59 -4.42 18.33
N VAL A 83 20.55 -5.30 18.08
CA VAL A 83 21.80 -4.96 17.35
C VAL A 83 21.56 -4.81 15.85
N LEU A 84 20.62 -5.61 15.29
CA LEU A 84 20.31 -5.62 13.87
C LEU A 84 19.14 -4.69 13.49
N ALA A 85 18.29 -4.32 14.46
CA ALA A 85 17.13 -3.46 14.24
C ALA A 85 17.44 -2.15 13.46
N PRO A 86 18.60 -1.48 13.61
CA PRO A 86 18.92 -0.32 12.78
C PRO A 86 18.96 -0.61 11.27
N ARG A 87 19.15 -1.86 10.85
CA ARG A 87 19.11 -2.25 9.43
C ARG A 87 17.71 -2.09 8.81
N LEU A 88 16.65 -2.09 9.62
CA LEU A 88 15.29 -1.77 9.16
C LEU A 88 15.21 -0.39 8.51
N LEU A 89 16.07 0.55 8.91
CA LEU A 89 16.14 1.87 8.29
C LEU A 89 16.53 1.78 6.81
N ALA A 90 17.39 0.84 6.42
CA ALA A 90 17.77 0.63 5.03
C ALA A 90 16.57 0.13 4.19
N HIS A 91 15.76 -0.79 4.73
CA HIS A 91 14.53 -1.25 4.08
C HIS A 91 13.53 -0.09 3.90
N ALA A 92 13.32 0.69 4.96
CA ALA A 92 12.45 1.87 4.89
C ALA A 92 12.96 2.89 3.87
N TYR A 93 14.26 3.18 3.88
CA TYR A 93 14.89 4.13 2.96
C TYR A 93 14.68 3.72 1.49
N VAL A 94 15.02 2.48 1.15
CA VAL A 94 14.88 1.98 -0.23
C VAL A 94 13.42 2.02 -0.67
N ARG A 95 12.50 1.61 0.21
CA ARG A 95 11.07 1.59 -0.10
C ARG A 95 10.52 2.98 -0.34
N TYR A 96 10.72 3.90 0.63
CA TYR A 96 10.18 5.25 0.52
C TYR A 96 10.85 6.06 -0.59
N LEU A 97 12.16 5.92 -0.79
CA LEU A 97 12.85 6.59 -1.89
C LEU A 97 12.32 6.12 -3.25
N GLY A 98 12.07 4.82 -3.41
CA GLY A 98 11.46 4.26 -4.61
C GLY A 98 10.08 4.83 -4.88
N ASP A 99 9.24 4.93 -3.84
CA ASP A 99 7.88 5.45 -3.96
C ASP A 99 7.87 6.98 -4.19
N LEU A 100 8.76 7.73 -3.52
CA LEU A 100 8.87 9.19 -3.69
C LEU A 100 9.41 9.60 -5.06
N SER A 101 10.33 8.85 -5.64
CA SER A 101 10.93 9.16 -6.94
C SER A 101 10.22 8.47 -8.10
N GLY A 102 10.30 7.13 -8.17
CA GLY A 102 9.71 6.33 -9.22
C GLY A 102 8.18 6.31 -9.18
N GLY A 103 7.61 6.32 -7.98
CA GLY A 103 6.16 6.31 -7.76
C GLY A 103 5.45 7.49 -8.40
N GLN A 104 6.05 8.68 -8.43
CA GLN A 104 5.47 9.86 -9.09
C GLN A 104 5.30 9.63 -10.61
N VAL A 105 6.30 9.03 -11.24
CA VAL A 105 6.25 8.68 -12.68
C VAL A 105 5.19 7.60 -12.93
N ILE A 106 5.12 6.59 -12.07
CA ILE A 106 4.12 5.52 -12.16
C ILE A 106 2.72 6.09 -11.96
N GLY A 107 2.50 6.92 -10.94
CA GLY A 107 1.22 7.57 -10.67
C GLY A 107 0.72 8.41 -11.84
N ALA A 108 1.62 9.18 -12.49
CA ALA A 108 1.29 9.96 -13.68
C ALA A 108 0.90 9.07 -14.88
N ARG A 109 1.62 7.95 -15.09
CA ARG A 109 1.32 6.98 -16.16
C ARG A 109 -0.02 6.28 -15.92
N ILE A 110 -0.31 5.85 -14.70
CA ILE A 110 -1.59 5.25 -14.31
C ILE A 110 -2.73 6.25 -14.57
N ARG A 111 -2.58 7.50 -14.13
CA ARG A 111 -3.57 8.54 -14.39
C ARG A 111 -3.90 8.66 -15.87
N LYS A 112 -2.88 8.75 -16.72
CA LYS A 112 -3.03 8.88 -18.16
C LYS A 112 -3.67 7.63 -18.79
N ALA A 113 -3.19 6.45 -18.43
CA ALA A 113 -3.64 5.19 -19.01
C ALA A 113 -5.11 4.87 -18.68
N TYR A 114 -5.57 5.23 -17.48
CA TYR A 114 -6.91 4.90 -16.99
C TYR A 114 -7.87 6.10 -16.93
N GLY A 115 -7.45 7.28 -17.40
CA GLY A 115 -8.28 8.48 -17.40
C GLY A 115 -8.73 8.89 -16.00
N LEU A 116 -7.86 8.76 -14.99
CA LEU A 116 -8.20 9.06 -13.60
C LEU A 116 -8.15 10.57 -13.36
N ALA A 117 -9.18 11.09 -12.67
CA ALA A 117 -9.24 12.48 -12.24
C ALA A 117 -8.65 12.63 -10.82
N GLY A 118 -8.02 13.76 -10.56
CA GLY A 118 -7.47 14.08 -9.24
C GLY A 118 -6.51 13.01 -8.70
N LEU A 119 -6.67 12.65 -7.44
CA LEU A 119 -5.86 11.65 -6.73
C LEU A 119 -6.49 10.24 -6.71
N ASP A 120 -7.71 10.09 -7.17
CA ASP A 120 -8.46 8.85 -7.06
C ASP A 120 -7.80 7.70 -7.84
N GLY A 121 -7.61 6.57 -7.17
CA GLY A 121 -6.92 5.38 -7.69
C GLY A 121 -5.39 5.52 -7.77
N ARG A 122 -4.81 6.58 -7.23
CA ARG A 122 -3.35 6.81 -7.17
C ARG A 122 -2.88 7.53 -5.91
N ARG A 123 -3.71 7.55 -4.85
CA ARG A 123 -3.38 8.17 -3.55
C ARG A 123 -2.12 7.58 -2.93
N PHE A 124 -1.87 6.30 -3.18
CA PHE A 124 -0.65 5.62 -2.74
C PHE A 124 0.63 6.36 -3.16
N TYR A 125 0.64 6.94 -4.36
CA TYR A 125 1.80 7.66 -4.90
C TYR A 125 1.84 9.14 -4.51
N ASN A 126 0.81 9.66 -3.85
CA ASN A 126 0.77 11.06 -3.41
C ASN A 126 1.27 11.18 -1.97
N PHE A 127 2.41 11.80 -1.79
CA PHE A 127 2.96 12.15 -0.49
C PHE A 127 2.75 13.65 -0.29
N GLU A 128 1.97 14.03 0.71
CA GLU A 128 1.81 15.42 1.11
C GLU A 128 3.08 15.91 1.79
N LEU A 129 3.99 16.49 1.01
CA LEU A 129 5.19 17.14 1.53
C LEU A 129 4.86 18.59 1.87
N GLU A 130 5.39 19.08 2.99
CA GLU A 130 5.26 20.49 3.36
C GLU A 130 5.91 21.37 2.29
N GLY A 131 5.10 22.18 1.60
CA GLY A 131 5.54 23.07 0.51
C GLY A 131 4.85 22.83 -0.84
N ASP A 132 4.16 21.72 -1.04
CA ASP A 132 3.55 21.39 -2.34
C ASP A 132 2.11 21.92 -2.53
N THR A 133 1.72 22.99 -1.85
CA THR A 133 0.39 23.59 -2.00
C THR A 133 0.19 24.36 -3.31
N VAL A 134 1.13 24.36 -4.25
CA VAL A 134 1.08 25.25 -5.43
C VAL A 134 0.82 24.53 -6.77
N ALA A 135 0.74 23.20 -6.83
CA ALA A 135 0.64 22.49 -8.11
C ALA A 135 -0.64 21.66 -8.33
N ALA A 136 -1.71 21.91 -7.59
CA ALA A 136 -2.96 21.13 -7.71
C ALA A 136 -4.04 21.77 -8.60
N GLU A 137 -3.83 22.97 -9.13
CA GLU A 137 -4.79 23.67 -10.00
C GLU A 137 -4.11 24.15 -11.29
N ALA A 138 -3.90 23.25 -12.23
CA ALA A 138 -3.68 23.60 -13.65
C ALA A 138 -4.07 22.43 -14.55
#